data_3c1e461dc489bfacb7e8a2a50234d0a3
#
_entry.id   3c1e461dc489bfacb7e8a2a50234d0a3
#
_cell.length_a   1.000
_cell.length_b   1.000
_cell.length_c   1.000
_cell.angle_alpha   90.00
_cell.angle_beta   90.00
_cell.angle_gamma   90.00
#
_symmetry.space_group_name_H-M   'P 1'
#
loop_
_entity.id
_entity.type
_entity.pdbx_description
1 polymer ?
#
loop_
_entity_poly.entity_id
_entity_poly.type
_entity_poly.pdbx_seq_one_letter_code
_entity_poly.pdbx_strand_id
1 'polypeptide(L)'
;MNTDLTKAQQDYATFLPALSGFYATYIGKQRHPDPVKGPYVDPTRIPSNFPNGVESLNYLNKQEGMFQYKWTLYSAGHADLDTNKFVPKEDMVRNRDRANTWLLGDSGGFQIGKGVWEGDWKDPNCPKAQKKRDGVLKWMDAYMDYGMILDIPAWVSRSP
;
A
#
# COMPACT_ATOMS: atom_id res chain seq x y z
N MET A 1 -17.38 15.51 3.63
CA MET A 1 -16.29 15.80 2.66
C MET A 1 -15.81 17.22 2.90
N ASN A 2 -14.51 17.42 3.01
CA ASN A 2 -13.97 18.76 3.18
C ASN A 2 -14.00 19.48 1.82
N THR A 3 -14.87 20.50 1.68
CA THR A 3 -15.09 21.26 0.45
C THR A 3 -13.83 21.92 -0.10
N ASP A 4 -12.87 22.26 0.76
CA ASP A 4 -11.60 22.87 0.36
C ASP A 4 -10.68 21.89 -0.38
N LEU A 5 -10.72 20.60 0.02
CA LEU A 5 -9.95 19.54 -0.68
C LEU A 5 -10.56 19.26 -2.06
N THR A 6 -11.89 19.29 -2.18
CA THR A 6 -12.56 19.07 -3.46
C THR A 6 -12.23 20.19 -4.45
N LYS A 7 -12.17 21.43 -3.98
CA LYS A 7 -11.79 22.58 -4.82
C LYS A 7 -10.32 22.50 -5.26
N ALA A 8 -9.41 22.18 -4.35
CA ALA A 8 -7.99 22.01 -4.68
C ALA A 8 -7.76 20.85 -5.67
N GLN A 9 -8.56 19.78 -5.59
CA GLN A 9 -8.50 18.65 -6.54
C GLN A 9 -9.00 19.02 -7.95
N GLN A 10 -9.90 19.99 -8.05
CA GLN A 10 -10.39 20.47 -9.35
C GLN A 10 -9.38 21.39 -10.05
N ASP A 11 -8.57 22.10 -9.29
CA ASP A 11 -7.69 23.15 -9.81
C ASP A 11 -6.24 22.66 -10.03
N TYR A 12 -5.80 21.58 -9.36
CA TYR A 12 -4.39 21.14 -9.41
C TYR A 12 -4.27 19.61 -9.43
N ALA A 13 -3.25 19.13 -10.15
CA ALA A 13 -2.84 17.72 -10.07
C ALA A 13 -2.31 17.40 -8.66
N THR A 14 -2.78 16.30 -8.09
CA THR A 14 -2.31 15.82 -6.79
C THR A 14 -1.20 14.81 -6.99
N PHE A 15 -0.03 15.06 -6.40
CA PHE A 15 1.06 14.10 -6.38
C PHE A 15 0.76 12.98 -5.39
N LEU A 16 0.88 11.72 -5.84
CA LEU A 16 0.74 10.54 -4.99
C LEU A 16 2.09 9.82 -4.91
N PRO A 17 2.89 10.04 -3.86
CA PRO A 17 4.13 9.30 -3.69
C PRO A 17 3.84 7.81 -3.53
N ALA A 18 4.62 6.97 -4.21
CA ALA A 18 4.53 5.54 -4.05
C ALA A 18 5.15 5.12 -2.72
N LEU A 19 4.32 4.57 -1.84
CA LEU A 19 4.77 3.98 -0.59
C LEU A 19 5.43 2.63 -0.88
N SER A 20 6.74 2.53 -0.64
CA SER A 20 7.44 1.28 -0.84
C SER A 20 7.03 0.23 0.22
N GLY A 21 7.02 -1.04 -0.20
CA GLY A 21 6.78 -2.14 0.74
C GLY A 21 7.81 -2.21 1.86
N PHE A 22 9.05 -1.76 1.62
CA PHE A 22 10.09 -1.64 2.64
C PHE A 22 9.71 -0.60 3.71
N TYR A 23 9.30 0.59 3.29
CA TYR A 23 8.91 1.66 4.21
C TYR A 23 7.71 1.26 5.08
N ALA A 24 6.66 0.72 4.46
CA ALA A 24 5.49 0.21 5.18
C ALA A 24 5.88 -0.89 6.19
N THR A 25 6.78 -1.80 5.79
CA THR A 25 7.28 -2.87 6.65
C THR A 25 8.04 -2.32 7.87
N TYR A 26 8.85 -1.27 7.67
CA TYR A 26 9.63 -0.65 8.72
C TYR A 26 8.73 -0.11 9.83
N ILE A 27 7.72 0.66 9.47
CA ILE A 27 6.73 1.21 10.41
C ILE A 27 5.88 0.09 11.04
N GLY A 28 5.29 -0.77 10.22
CA GLY A 28 4.35 -1.77 10.69
C GLY A 28 4.96 -2.82 11.62
N LYS A 29 6.18 -3.28 11.33
CA LYS A 29 6.87 -4.23 12.20
C LYS A 29 7.35 -3.61 13.51
N GLN A 30 7.59 -2.30 13.54
CA GLN A 30 7.92 -1.62 14.80
C GLN A 30 6.72 -1.52 15.72
N ARG A 31 5.51 -1.34 15.16
CA ARG A 31 4.24 -1.39 15.93
C ARG A 31 3.95 -2.78 16.50
N HIS A 32 4.41 -3.82 15.82
CA HIS A 32 4.17 -5.22 16.16
C HIS A 32 5.51 -5.96 16.29
N PRO A 33 6.25 -5.74 17.38
CA PRO A 33 7.53 -6.38 17.60
C PRO A 33 7.37 -7.89 17.70
N ASP A 34 8.37 -8.62 17.23
CA ASP A 34 8.44 -10.07 17.39
C ASP A 34 8.62 -10.39 18.88
N PRO A 35 7.76 -11.24 19.48
CA PRO A 35 7.83 -11.54 20.92
C PRO A 35 9.14 -12.21 21.34
N VAL A 36 9.86 -12.85 20.41
CA VAL A 36 11.12 -13.52 20.68
C VAL A 36 12.33 -12.67 20.33
N LYS A 37 12.27 -12.00 19.16
CA LYS A 37 13.40 -11.21 18.61
C LYS A 37 13.41 -9.77 19.11
N GLY A 38 12.29 -9.32 19.70
CA GLY A 38 12.14 -7.94 20.15
C GLY A 38 11.79 -6.95 19.02
N PRO A 39 12.08 -5.66 19.23
CA PRO A 39 11.73 -4.61 18.28
C PRO A 39 12.47 -4.77 16.95
N TYR A 40 11.80 -4.44 15.86
CA TYR A 40 12.35 -4.55 14.50
C TYR A 40 13.56 -3.62 14.29
N VAL A 41 13.51 -2.45 14.91
CA VAL A 41 14.61 -1.50 14.96
C VAL A 41 15.07 -1.38 16.41
N ASP A 42 16.36 -1.53 16.62
CA ASP A 42 16.97 -1.29 17.94
C ASP A 42 16.67 0.15 18.38
N PRO A 43 16.03 0.37 19.54
CA PRO A 43 15.71 1.69 20.05
C PRO A 43 16.92 2.65 20.12
N THR A 44 18.12 2.12 20.36
CA THR A 44 19.35 2.93 20.42
C THR A 44 19.77 3.52 19.07
N ARG A 45 19.22 2.98 17.98
CA ARG A 45 19.47 3.43 16.60
C ARG A 45 18.42 4.44 16.10
N ILE A 46 17.40 4.72 16.90
CA ILE A 46 16.38 5.71 16.58
C ILE A 46 16.90 7.07 17.02
N PRO A 47 16.94 8.08 16.14
CA PRO A 47 17.40 9.43 16.50
C PRO A 47 16.59 10.02 17.65
N SER A 48 17.27 10.68 18.59
CA SER A 48 16.65 11.28 19.77
C SER A 48 15.66 12.41 19.47
N ASN A 49 15.74 12.99 18.29
CA ASN A 49 14.80 14.00 17.81
C ASN A 49 13.51 13.41 17.18
N PHE A 50 13.31 12.10 17.24
CA PHE A 50 12.07 11.44 16.85
C PHE A 50 11.21 11.20 18.09
N PRO A 51 10.27 12.10 18.42
CA PRO A 51 9.52 12.07 19.69
C PRO A 51 8.68 10.80 19.86
N ASN A 52 8.24 10.21 18.76
CA ASN A 52 7.42 8.99 18.75
C ASN A 52 8.20 7.80 18.14
N GLY A 53 9.54 7.81 18.26
CA GLY A 53 10.36 6.76 17.69
C GLY A 53 10.16 6.61 16.19
N VAL A 54 10.08 5.37 15.71
CA VAL A 54 9.87 5.07 14.28
C VAL A 54 8.54 5.61 13.75
N GLU A 55 7.51 5.72 14.60
CA GLU A 55 6.21 6.27 14.19
C GLU A 55 6.31 7.72 13.74
N SER A 56 7.31 8.45 14.20
CA SER A 56 7.63 9.81 13.73
C SER A 56 7.82 9.90 12.22
N LEU A 57 8.17 8.81 11.55
CA LEU A 57 8.31 8.71 10.10
C LEU A 57 6.97 8.42 9.39
N ASN A 58 5.92 8.04 10.12
CA ASN A 58 4.65 7.70 9.50
C ASN A 58 3.88 8.95 9.07
N TYR A 59 4.08 9.36 7.83
CA TYR A 59 3.44 10.55 7.27
C TYR A 59 1.92 10.41 7.05
N LEU A 60 1.35 9.20 7.19
CA LEU A 60 -0.09 8.97 7.20
C LEU A 60 -0.72 9.16 8.58
N ASN A 61 0.09 9.24 9.64
CA ASN A 61 -0.35 9.44 11.01
C ASN A 61 -0.20 10.91 11.41
N LYS A 62 -1.33 11.61 11.55
CA LYS A 62 -1.35 13.03 11.90
C LYS A 62 -0.91 13.30 13.34
N GLN A 63 -1.14 12.34 14.25
CA GLN A 63 -0.90 12.54 15.68
C GLN A 63 0.55 12.32 16.06
N GLU A 64 1.22 11.33 15.46
CA GLU A 64 2.52 10.87 15.87
C GLU A 64 3.61 11.10 14.82
N GLY A 65 3.22 11.28 13.56
CA GLY A 65 4.15 11.61 12.47
C GLY A 65 4.73 13.02 12.63
N MET A 66 5.99 13.20 12.30
CA MET A 66 6.65 14.54 12.30
C MET A 66 6.05 15.48 11.25
N PHE A 67 5.48 14.93 10.19
CA PHE A 67 4.74 15.67 9.16
C PHE A 67 3.61 14.77 8.63
N GLN A 68 2.58 15.38 8.09
CA GLN A 68 1.49 14.66 7.42
C GLN A 68 1.49 14.95 5.93
N TYR A 69 1.46 13.89 5.13
CA TYR A 69 1.08 13.96 3.73
C TYR A 69 -0.08 12.99 3.49
N LYS A 70 -1.20 13.53 3.03
CA LYS A 70 -2.49 12.80 3.03
C LYS A 70 -2.63 11.81 1.89
N TRP A 71 -1.85 11.97 0.83
CA TRP A 71 -2.01 11.25 -0.42
C TRP A 71 -0.87 10.26 -0.62
N THR A 72 -1.19 9.05 -0.99
CA THR A 72 -0.16 8.07 -1.33
C THR A 72 -0.70 7.00 -2.28
N LEU A 73 0.21 6.30 -2.93
CA LEU A 73 -0.06 5.13 -3.75
C LEU A 73 0.57 3.92 -3.08
N TYR A 74 -0.16 2.81 -3.01
CA TYR A 74 0.38 1.53 -2.55
C TYR A 74 0.00 0.41 -3.51
N SER A 75 1.00 -0.39 -3.94
CA SER A 75 0.78 -1.40 -4.97
C SER A 75 0.32 -2.74 -4.40
N ALA A 76 -0.70 -3.33 -5.03
CA ALA A 76 -1.11 -4.71 -4.82
C ALA A 76 0.04 -5.70 -5.03
N GLY A 77 1.04 -5.33 -5.84
CA GLY A 77 2.24 -6.11 -6.06
C GLY A 77 3.13 -6.29 -4.83
N HIS A 78 3.04 -5.40 -3.85
CA HIS A 78 3.75 -5.48 -2.57
C HIS A 78 2.87 -5.99 -1.43
N ALA A 79 1.56 -5.99 -1.64
CA ALA A 79 0.57 -6.33 -0.64
C ALA A 79 0.41 -7.85 -0.44
N ASP A 80 -0.04 -8.23 0.75
CA ASP A 80 -0.69 -9.51 0.96
C ASP A 80 -2.17 -9.35 0.59
N LEU A 81 -2.62 -10.08 -0.41
CA LEU A 81 -3.99 -9.96 -0.92
C LEU A 81 -5.02 -10.71 -0.06
N ASP A 82 -4.58 -11.44 0.94
CA ASP A 82 -5.49 -12.05 1.92
C ASP A 82 -5.95 -11.00 2.92
N THR A 83 -7.20 -10.57 2.76
CA THR A 83 -7.81 -9.54 3.61
C THR A 83 -8.20 -10.05 5.00
N ASN A 84 -8.26 -11.38 5.20
CA ASN A 84 -8.58 -11.99 6.48
C ASN A 84 -7.35 -12.20 7.36
N LYS A 85 -6.18 -12.03 6.79
CA LYS A 85 -4.92 -12.23 7.47
C LYS A 85 -4.43 -10.95 8.13
N PHE A 86 -4.02 -11.04 9.39
CA PHE A 86 -3.26 -9.97 10.02
C PHE A 86 -1.85 -9.88 9.42
N VAL A 87 -1.49 -8.71 8.91
CA VAL A 87 -0.22 -8.48 8.20
C VAL A 87 0.51 -7.29 8.83
N PRO A 88 1.36 -7.52 9.85
CA PRO A 88 2.06 -6.43 10.56
C PRO A 88 2.80 -5.47 9.63
N LYS A 89 3.48 -5.99 8.60
CA LYS A 89 4.23 -5.18 7.63
C LYS A 89 3.39 -4.16 6.84
N GLU A 90 2.06 -4.30 6.86
CA GLU A 90 1.14 -3.41 6.14
C GLU A 90 0.28 -2.56 7.08
N ASP A 91 0.56 -2.61 8.37
CA ASP A 91 -0.28 -1.93 9.36
C ASP A 91 -0.36 -0.41 9.13
N MET A 92 0.71 0.21 8.68
CA MET A 92 0.71 1.62 8.28
C MET A 92 -0.34 1.95 7.21
N VAL A 93 -0.63 1.00 6.31
CA VAL A 93 -1.61 1.15 5.23
C VAL A 93 -3.01 0.74 5.70
N ARG A 94 -3.12 -0.46 6.29
CA ARG A 94 -4.40 -1.09 6.63
C ARG A 94 -5.13 -0.38 7.76
N ASN A 95 -4.38 0.11 8.76
CA ASN A 95 -4.90 0.79 9.96
C ASN A 95 -4.55 2.29 9.99
N ARG A 96 -4.46 2.93 8.82
CA ARG A 96 -4.28 4.37 8.73
C ARG A 96 -5.52 5.13 9.19
N ASP A 97 -5.38 6.40 9.47
CA ASP A 97 -6.49 7.33 9.66
C ASP A 97 -7.19 7.61 8.31
N ARG A 98 -8.18 6.77 7.99
CA ARG A 98 -8.96 6.87 6.74
C ARG A 98 -9.78 8.16 6.62
N ALA A 99 -10.06 8.85 7.71
CA ALA A 99 -10.77 10.11 7.65
C ALA A 99 -9.89 11.26 7.10
N ASN A 100 -8.59 11.13 7.27
CA ASN A 100 -7.63 12.18 6.92
C ASN A 100 -6.58 11.77 5.87
N THR A 101 -6.67 10.59 5.29
CA THR A 101 -5.71 10.08 4.29
C THR A 101 -6.42 9.46 3.09
N TRP A 102 -5.76 9.49 1.94
CA TRP A 102 -6.28 8.99 0.68
C TRP A 102 -5.26 8.10 0.00
N LEU A 103 -5.62 6.84 -0.24
CA LEU A 103 -4.76 5.87 -0.89
C LEU A 103 -5.30 5.45 -2.24
N LEU A 104 -4.42 5.51 -3.24
CA LEU A 104 -4.63 4.90 -4.54
C LEU A 104 -3.98 3.52 -4.54
N GLY A 105 -4.76 2.47 -4.75
CA GLY A 105 -4.28 1.12 -4.97
C GLY A 105 -3.79 0.93 -6.40
N ASP A 106 -2.49 0.70 -6.59
CA ASP A 106 -1.96 0.26 -7.87
C ASP A 106 -2.24 -1.22 -8.08
N SER A 107 -2.57 -1.61 -9.31
CA SER A 107 -3.09 -2.92 -9.65
C SER A 107 -2.08 -4.07 -9.59
N GLY A 108 -0.78 -3.78 -9.60
CA GLY A 108 0.27 -4.80 -9.62
C GLY A 108 0.55 -5.38 -11.01
N GLY A 109 0.24 -4.66 -12.08
CA GLY A 109 0.52 -5.09 -13.46
C GLY A 109 1.98 -5.42 -13.73
N PHE A 110 2.91 -4.75 -13.03
CA PHE A 110 4.34 -5.06 -13.10
C PHE A 110 4.66 -6.51 -12.71
N GLN A 111 3.97 -7.07 -11.70
CA GLN A 111 4.15 -8.47 -11.26
C GLN A 111 3.70 -9.46 -12.33
N ILE A 112 2.70 -9.11 -13.11
CA ILE A 112 2.27 -9.88 -14.29
C ILE A 112 3.36 -9.85 -15.34
N GLY A 113 3.85 -8.66 -15.67
CA GLY A 113 4.89 -8.46 -16.67
C GLY A 113 6.20 -9.17 -16.36
N LYS A 114 6.53 -9.32 -15.09
CA LYS A 114 7.72 -10.04 -14.59
C LYS A 114 7.50 -11.54 -14.36
N GLY A 115 6.29 -12.06 -14.62
CA GLY A 115 5.96 -13.47 -14.40
C GLY A 115 5.88 -13.87 -12.92
N VAL A 116 5.88 -12.91 -11.99
CA VAL A 116 5.74 -13.17 -10.55
C VAL A 116 4.35 -13.67 -10.22
N TRP A 117 3.35 -13.11 -10.88
CA TRP A 117 1.98 -13.58 -10.78
C TRP A 117 1.69 -14.54 -11.93
N GLU A 118 1.66 -15.82 -11.58
CA GLU A 118 1.40 -16.90 -12.52
C GLU A 118 -0.03 -16.88 -13.08
N GLY A 119 -0.20 -17.33 -14.31
CA GLY A 119 -1.47 -17.51 -14.98
C GLY A 119 -1.39 -17.12 -16.45
N ASP A 120 -2.34 -17.60 -17.24
CA ASP A 120 -2.56 -17.10 -18.59
C ASP A 120 -3.42 -15.83 -18.50
N TRP A 121 -2.77 -14.68 -18.64
CA TRP A 121 -3.41 -13.38 -18.54
C TRP A 121 -4.15 -12.97 -19.83
N LYS A 122 -3.99 -13.74 -20.91
CA LYS A 122 -4.76 -13.60 -22.15
C LYS A 122 -6.11 -14.29 -22.06
N ASP A 123 -6.17 -15.39 -21.31
CA ASP A 123 -7.40 -16.14 -21.09
C ASP A 123 -8.18 -15.54 -19.90
N PRO A 124 -9.35 -14.91 -20.14
CA PRO A 124 -10.20 -14.38 -19.09
C PRO A 124 -10.68 -15.46 -18.10
N ASN A 125 -10.70 -16.73 -18.52
CA ASN A 125 -11.18 -17.86 -17.75
C ASN A 125 -10.06 -18.62 -17.03
N CYS A 126 -8.81 -18.21 -17.16
CA CYS A 126 -7.71 -18.85 -16.46
C CYS A 126 -7.91 -18.77 -14.93
N PRO A 127 -8.05 -19.89 -14.20
CA PRO A 127 -8.39 -19.87 -12.77
C PRO A 127 -7.35 -19.16 -11.91
N LYS A 128 -6.06 -19.29 -12.25
CA LYS A 128 -4.99 -18.59 -11.53
C LYS A 128 -5.06 -17.08 -11.68
N ALA A 129 -5.31 -16.61 -12.92
CA ALA A 129 -5.44 -15.19 -13.21
C ALA A 129 -6.72 -14.62 -12.57
N GLN A 130 -7.86 -15.33 -12.64
CA GLN A 130 -9.09 -14.93 -11.98
C GLN A 130 -8.92 -14.81 -10.47
N LYS A 131 -8.38 -15.83 -9.82
CA LYS A 131 -8.11 -15.80 -8.37
C LYS A 131 -7.27 -14.59 -7.97
N LYS A 132 -6.30 -14.22 -8.79
CA LYS A 132 -5.44 -13.06 -8.52
C LYS A 132 -6.21 -11.75 -8.72
N ARG A 133 -6.99 -11.60 -9.79
CA ARG A 133 -7.87 -10.43 -10.02
C ARG A 133 -8.83 -10.23 -8.85
N ASP A 134 -9.51 -11.30 -8.42
CA ASP A 134 -10.43 -11.24 -7.28
C ASP A 134 -9.74 -10.84 -5.98
N GLY A 135 -8.52 -11.36 -5.76
CA GLY A 135 -7.72 -10.98 -4.61
C GLY A 135 -7.35 -9.49 -4.61
N VAL A 136 -6.95 -8.95 -5.77
CA VAL A 136 -6.64 -7.52 -5.93
C VAL A 136 -7.87 -6.66 -5.68
N LEU A 137 -9.02 -7.02 -6.27
CA LEU A 137 -10.27 -6.28 -6.08
C LEU A 137 -10.73 -6.28 -4.62
N LYS A 138 -10.70 -7.42 -3.95
CA LYS A 138 -11.04 -7.53 -2.53
C LYS A 138 -10.12 -6.70 -1.65
N TRP A 139 -8.82 -6.71 -1.95
CA TRP A 139 -7.84 -5.92 -1.23
C TRP A 139 -8.05 -4.42 -1.44
N MET A 140 -8.34 -3.98 -2.67
CA MET A 140 -8.65 -2.58 -2.97
C MET A 140 -9.92 -2.12 -2.23
N ASP A 141 -10.99 -2.90 -2.30
CA ASP A 141 -12.25 -2.61 -1.62
C ASP A 141 -12.07 -2.48 -0.10
N ALA A 142 -11.27 -3.38 0.48
CA ALA A 142 -11.02 -3.38 1.92
C ALA A 142 -10.18 -2.19 2.41
N TYR A 143 -9.17 -1.76 1.65
CA TYR A 143 -8.12 -0.88 2.18
C TYR A 143 -7.87 0.40 1.39
N MET A 144 -8.29 0.50 0.14
CA MET A 144 -8.00 1.66 -0.72
C MET A 144 -9.20 2.60 -0.82
N ASP A 145 -8.94 3.85 -1.15
CA ASP A 145 -9.98 4.85 -1.44
C ASP A 145 -10.23 4.95 -2.94
N TYR A 146 -9.18 4.71 -3.74
CA TYR A 146 -9.23 4.63 -5.19
C TYR A 146 -8.44 3.39 -5.65
N GLY A 147 -8.87 2.77 -6.74
CA GLY A 147 -8.18 1.62 -7.34
C GLY A 147 -7.87 1.86 -8.81
N MET A 148 -6.66 1.53 -9.22
CA MET A 148 -6.30 1.45 -10.63
C MET A 148 -6.90 0.18 -11.25
N ILE A 149 -7.41 0.30 -12.47
CA ILE A 149 -7.78 -0.86 -13.29
C ILE A 149 -6.52 -1.72 -13.49
N LEU A 150 -6.70 -3.05 -13.45
CA LEU A 150 -5.59 -3.96 -13.66
C LEU A 150 -4.99 -3.76 -15.05
N ASP A 151 -3.78 -3.27 -15.08
CA ASP A 151 -3.01 -3.07 -16.30
C ASP A 151 -2.21 -4.33 -16.62
N ILE A 152 -2.55 -4.98 -17.75
CA ILE A 152 -1.82 -6.14 -18.24
C ILE A 152 -0.82 -5.63 -19.28
N PRO A 153 0.50 -5.72 -19.03
CA PRO A 153 1.50 -5.21 -19.95
C PRO A 153 1.35 -5.78 -21.36
N ALA A 154 1.48 -4.92 -22.35
CA ALA A 154 1.23 -5.28 -23.76
C ALA A 154 2.08 -6.46 -24.25
N TRP A 155 3.31 -6.59 -23.77
CA TRP A 155 4.17 -7.74 -24.12
C TRP A 155 3.69 -9.07 -23.54
N VAL A 156 2.88 -9.06 -22.49
CA VAL A 156 2.23 -10.27 -21.95
C VAL A 156 1.01 -10.63 -22.79
N SER A 157 0.27 -9.63 -23.25
CA SER A 157 -0.99 -9.84 -24.01
C SER A 157 -0.77 -10.02 -25.50
N ARG A 158 0.36 -9.54 -26.07
CA ARG A 158 0.66 -9.56 -27.50
C ARG A 158 1.71 -10.59 -27.92
N SER A 159 2.18 -11.42 -27.01
CA SER A 159 3.11 -12.50 -27.39
C SER A 159 2.48 -13.40 -28.45
N PRO A 160 3.16 -13.73 -29.55
CA PRO A 160 2.61 -14.56 -30.64
C PRO A 160 2.22 -15.94 -30.19
#